data_606534055214ae23f90df902588db82b
#
_entry.id   606534055214ae23f90df902588db82b
#
_cell.length_a   1.000
_cell.length_b   1.000
_cell.length_c   1.000
_cell.angle_alpha   90.00
_cell.angle_beta   90.00
_cell.angle_gamma   90.00
#
_symmetry.space_group_name_H-M   'P 1'
#
loop_
_entity.id
_entity.type
_entity.pdbx_description
1 polymer ?
#
loop_
_entity_poly.entity_id
_entity_poly.type
_entity_poly.pdbx_seq_one_letter_code
_entity_poly.pdbx_strand_id
1 'polypeptide(L)'
;MNIRRLRYFLKIIDVGSLTGAAEVLHIAQPALSQQLSTLEAEFKQRLVIRSKQGVTPTTAGLVLYRHAQTILRQLDQWTPLAKAHA
;
A
#
# COMPACT_ATOMS: atom_id res chain seq x y z
N MET A 1 -4.40 -10.60 -4.20
CA MET A 1 -4.04 -9.16 -4.13
C MET A 1 -5.21 -8.34 -4.65
N ASN A 2 -5.49 -7.21 -4.03
CA ASN A 2 -6.54 -6.33 -4.51
C ASN A 2 -6.04 -4.88 -4.51
N ILE A 3 -6.76 -4.02 -5.21
CA ILE A 3 -6.38 -2.61 -5.41
C ILE A 3 -6.33 -1.85 -4.09
N ARG A 4 -7.30 -2.09 -3.20
CA ARG A 4 -7.32 -1.45 -1.88
C ARG A 4 -6.06 -1.77 -1.09
N ARG A 5 -5.64 -3.04 -1.11
CA ARG A 5 -4.45 -3.49 -0.37
C ARG A 5 -3.19 -2.85 -0.94
N LEU A 6 -3.10 -2.70 -2.26
CA LEU A 6 -2.00 -1.98 -2.89
C LEU A 6 -1.97 -0.51 -2.48
N ARG A 7 -3.13 0.15 -2.43
CA ARG A 7 -3.21 1.55 -1.98
C ARG A 7 -2.76 1.69 -0.53
N TYR A 8 -3.16 0.76 0.32
CA TYR A 8 -2.73 0.74 1.71
C TYR A 8 -1.22 0.59 1.82
N PHE A 9 -0.64 -0.32 1.04
CA PHE A 9 0.80 -0.53 1.04
C PHE A 9 1.55 0.74 0.61
N LEU A 10 1.11 1.40 -0.46
CA LEU A 10 1.73 2.65 -0.90
C LEU A 10 1.68 3.70 0.20
N LYS A 11 0.54 3.82 0.87
CA LYS A 11 0.40 4.82 1.94
C LYS A 11 1.32 4.51 3.11
N ILE A 12 1.48 3.25 3.48
CA ILE A 12 2.39 2.84 4.55
C ILE A 12 3.82 3.29 4.22
N ILE A 13 4.26 3.05 3.00
CA ILE A 13 5.61 3.43 2.58
C ILE A 13 5.75 4.95 2.49
N ASP A 14 4.77 5.64 1.92
CA ASP A 14 4.82 7.10 1.77
C ASP A 14 4.87 7.81 3.11
N VAL A 15 4.08 7.36 4.08
CA VAL A 15 4.05 7.96 5.41
C VAL A 15 5.24 7.48 6.26
N GLY A 16 5.70 6.26 6.05
CA GLY A 16 6.81 5.69 6.81
C GLY A 16 6.43 5.25 8.21
N SER A 17 5.13 5.05 8.47
CA SER A 17 4.62 4.68 9.78
C SER A 17 3.26 4.01 9.62
N LEU A 18 3.06 2.87 10.29
CA LEU A 18 1.76 2.20 10.28
C LEU A 18 0.71 3.05 10.98
N THR A 19 1.06 3.62 12.14
CA THR A 19 0.13 4.47 12.89
C THR A 19 -0.26 5.69 12.08
N GLY A 20 0.72 6.38 11.49
CA GLY A 20 0.46 7.56 10.67
C GLY A 20 -0.36 7.24 9.42
N ALA A 21 -0.05 6.13 8.76
CA ALA A 21 -0.81 5.71 7.58
C ALA A 21 -2.26 5.37 7.95
N ALA A 22 -2.46 4.69 9.07
CA ALA A 22 -3.81 4.35 9.54
C ALA A 22 -4.64 5.60 9.82
N GLU A 23 -4.02 6.64 10.39
CA GLU A 23 -4.68 7.91 10.62
C GLU A 23 -5.11 8.57 9.31
N VAL A 24 -4.21 8.61 8.33
CA VAL A 24 -4.51 9.19 7.01
C VAL A 24 -5.61 8.42 6.30
N LEU A 25 -5.59 7.10 6.43
CA LEU A 25 -6.56 6.21 5.77
C LEU A 25 -7.89 6.09 6.54
N HIS A 26 -7.96 6.63 7.76
CA HIS A 26 -9.13 6.55 8.63
C HIS A 26 -9.53 5.11 8.94
N ILE A 27 -8.55 4.26 9.21
CA ILE A 27 -8.78 2.88 9.62
C ILE A 27 -7.98 2.58 10.88
N ALA A 28 -8.39 1.53 11.60
CA ALA A 28 -7.67 1.10 12.80
C ALA A 28 -6.29 0.53 12.41
N GLN A 29 -5.27 0.85 13.19
CA GLN A 29 -3.91 0.38 12.92
C GLN A 29 -3.82 -1.16 12.86
N PRO A 30 -4.49 -1.93 13.74
CA PRO A 30 -4.46 -3.39 13.61
C PRO A 30 -5.04 -3.89 12.29
N ALA A 31 -6.06 -3.23 11.75
CA ALA A 31 -6.65 -3.60 10.47
C ALA A 31 -5.65 -3.35 9.33
N LEU A 32 -4.96 -2.21 9.36
CA LEU A 32 -3.94 -1.90 8.36
C LEU A 32 -2.78 -2.88 8.45
N SER A 33 -2.34 -3.19 9.66
CA SER A 33 -1.27 -4.18 9.89
C SER A 33 -1.65 -5.55 9.32
N GLN A 34 -2.92 -5.94 9.45
CA GLN A 34 -3.42 -7.19 8.89
C GLN A 34 -3.39 -7.17 7.37
N GLN A 35 -3.78 -6.06 6.75
CA GLN A 35 -3.72 -5.91 5.29
C GLN A 35 -2.29 -6.07 4.79
N LEU A 36 -1.32 -5.48 5.49
CA LEU A 36 0.08 -5.61 5.15
C LEU A 36 0.56 -7.06 5.27
N SER A 37 0.21 -7.73 6.37
CA SER A 37 0.58 -9.14 6.58
C SER A 37 0.01 -10.04 5.49
N THR A 38 -1.23 -9.80 5.09
CA THR A 38 -1.86 -10.56 4.01
C THR A 38 -1.12 -10.36 2.69
N LEU A 39 -0.73 -9.13 2.39
CA LEU A 39 0.03 -8.82 1.18
C LEU A 39 1.39 -9.53 1.19
N GLU A 40 2.09 -9.49 2.31
CA GLU A 40 3.37 -10.18 2.46
C GLU A 40 3.21 -11.70 2.28
N ALA A 41 2.13 -12.26 2.80
CA ALA A 41 1.83 -13.69 2.62
C ALA A 41 1.58 -14.03 1.15
N GLU A 42 0.87 -13.18 0.41
CA GLU A 42 0.61 -13.39 -1.01
C GLU A 42 1.89 -13.44 -1.82
N PHE A 43 2.86 -12.59 -1.50
CA PHE A 43 4.14 -12.54 -2.19
C PHE A 43 5.18 -13.48 -1.58
N LYS A 44 4.86 -14.06 -0.41
CA LYS A 44 5.77 -14.94 0.35
C LYS A 44 7.11 -14.26 0.64
N GLN A 45 7.06 -12.96 0.90
CA GLN A 45 8.23 -12.15 1.20
C GLN A 45 7.87 -11.04 2.17
N ARG A 46 8.85 -10.60 2.95
CA ARG A 46 8.72 -9.38 3.73
C ARG A 46 8.80 -8.19 2.77
N LEU A 47 7.88 -7.28 2.91
CA LEU A 47 7.82 -6.08 2.08
C LEU A 47 8.26 -4.84 2.83
N VAL A 48 8.27 -4.90 4.17
CA VAL A 48 8.68 -3.77 5.01
C VAL A 48 9.60 -4.23 6.12
N ILE A 49 10.42 -3.29 6.60
CA ILE A 49 11.24 -3.42 7.80
C ILE A 49 10.66 -2.45 8.83
N ARG A 50 10.29 -2.98 10.00
CA ARG A 50 9.75 -2.18 11.10
C ARG A 50 10.86 -1.90 12.10
N SER A 51 10.96 -0.65 12.54
CA SER A 51 11.93 -0.24 13.54
C SER A 51 11.32 0.86 14.40
N LYS A 52 12.09 1.33 15.40
CA LYS A 52 11.66 2.44 16.25
C LYS A 52 11.46 3.73 15.47
N GLN A 53 12.17 3.89 14.35
CA GLN A 53 12.04 5.06 13.51
C GLN A 53 10.86 4.98 12.53
N GLY A 54 10.22 3.82 12.44
CA GLY A 54 9.06 3.65 11.57
C GLY A 54 9.18 2.45 10.65
N VAL A 55 8.70 2.61 9.43
CA VAL A 55 8.60 1.54 8.43
C VAL A 55 9.33 1.96 7.16
N THR A 56 10.21 1.08 6.67
CA THR A 56 10.89 1.28 5.39
C THR A 56 10.68 0.04 4.51
N PRO A 57 10.75 0.17 3.17
CA PRO A 57 10.58 -1.01 2.32
C PRO A 57 11.81 -1.89 2.31
N THR A 58 11.59 -3.20 2.18
CA THR A 58 12.64 -4.14 1.78
C THR A 58 12.92 -3.95 0.30
N THR A 59 13.91 -4.67 -0.26
CA THR A 59 14.13 -4.66 -1.70
C THR A 59 12.88 -5.10 -2.45
N ALA A 60 12.24 -6.17 -1.98
CA ALA A 60 10.98 -6.64 -2.58
C ALA A 60 9.87 -5.60 -2.46
N GLY A 61 9.77 -4.95 -1.30
CA GLY A 61 8.80 -3.89 -1.08
C GLY A 61 9.00 -2.69 -2.00
N LEU A 62 10.26 -2.33 -2.26
CA LEU A 62 10.56 -1.21 -3.16
C LEU A 62 10.17 -1.54 -4.60
N VAL A 63 10.41 -2.77 -5.04
CA VAL A 63 9.99 -3.21 -6.38
C VAL A 63 8.47 -3.15 -6.49
N LEU A 64 7.77 -3.71 -5.50
CA LEU A 64 6.30 -3.67 -5.51
C LEU A 64 5.78 -2.23 -5.48
N TYR A 65 6.38 -1.37 -4.68
CA TYR A 65 5.99 0.03 -4.58
C TYR A 65 6.02 0.71 -5.96
N ARG A 66 7.09 0.52 -6.70
CA ARG A 66 7.25 1.12 -8.04
C ARG A 66 6.19 0.61 -9.02
N HIS A 67 5.96 -0.70 -9.04
CA HIS A 67 4.93 -1.28 -9.90
C HIS A 67 3.53 -0.81 -9.49
N ALA A 68 3.25 -0.79 -8.20
CA ALA A 68 1.96 -0.36 -7.69
C ALA A 68 1.67 1.11 -8.03
N GLN A 69 2.67 1.98 -7.94
CA GLN A 69 2.50 3.38 -8.34
C GLN A 69 2.03 3.49 -9.79
N THR A 70 2.65 2.72 -10.69
CA THR A 70 2.31 2.74 -12.11
C THR A 70 0.89 2.20 -12.33
N ILE A 71 0.57 1.06 -11.72
CA ILE A 71 -0.75 0.44 -11.87
C ILE A 71 -1.85 1.37 -11.35
N LEU A 72 -1.67 1.93 -10.16
CA LEU A 72 -2.70 2.76 -9.55
C LEU A 72 -2.86 4.09 -10.27
N ARG A 73 -1.77 4.64 -10.79
CA ARG A 73 -1.84 5.86 -11.60
C ARG A 73 -2.65 5.63 -12.87
N GLN A 74 -2.40 4.51 -13.55
CA GLN A 74 -3.16 4.15 -14.76
C GLN A 74 -4.63 3.93 -14.43
N LEU A 75 -4.91 3.23 -13.34
CA LEU A 75 -6.28 2.99 -12.91
C LEU A 75 -7.01 4.30 -12.62
N ASP A 76 -6.35 5.24 -11.94
CA ASP A 76 -6.93 6.53 -11.59
C ASP A 76 -7.19 7.38 -12.84
N GLN A 77 -6.37 7.25 -13.88
CA GLN A 77 -6.60 7.90 -15.16
C GLN A 77 -7.81 7.32 -15.87
N TRP A 78 -8.01 6.01 -15.75
CA TRP A 78 -9.14 5.32 -16.36
C TRP A 78 -10.47 5.64 -15.71
N THR A 79 -10.49 5.82 -14.39
CA THR A 79 -11.72 6.02 -13.63
C THR A 79 -12.52 7.26 -14.09
N PRO A 80 -11.90 8.43 -14.27
CA PRO A 80 -12.65 9.58 -14.79
C PRO A 80 -13.21 9.34 -16.17
N LEU A 81 -12.47 8.67 -17.04
CA LEU A 81 -12.92 8.37 -18.40
C LEU A 81 -14.13 7.43 -18.39
N ALA A 82 -14.08 6.39 -17.58
CA ALA A 82 -15.18 5.45 -17.42
C ALA A 82 -16.44 6.14 -16.90
N LYS A 83 -16.31 7.07 -15.96
CA LYS A 83 -17.43 7.83 -15.42
C LYS A 83 -18.03 8.76 -16.46
N ALA A 84 -17.22 9.31 -17.36
CA ALA A 84 -17.69 10.20 -18.40
C ALA A 84 -18.58 9.47 -19.42
N HIS A 85 -18.44 8.17 -19.56
CA HIS A 85 -19.20 7.34 -20.48
C HIS A 85 -20.33 6.56 -19.82
N ALA A 86 -20.46 6.67 -18.52
CA ALA A 86 -21.52 5.97 -17.79
C ALA A 86 -22.87 6.78 -17.80
#